data_f111250063ec5ebab6ff31cd8c3695ea
#
_entry.id   f111250063ec5ebab6ff31cd8c3695ea
#
_cell.length_a   1.000
_cell.length_b   1.000
_cell.length_c   1.000
_cell.angle_alpha   90.00
_cell.angle_beta   90.00
_cell.angle_gamma   90.00
#
_symmetry.space_group_name_H-M   'P 1'
#
loop_
_entity.id
_entity.type
_entity.pdbx_description
1 polymer ?
#
loop_
_entity_poly.entity_id
_entity_poly.type
_entity_poly.pdbx_seq_one_letter_code
_entity_poly.pdbx_strand_id
1 'polypeptide(L)'
;SGAQALNVQVEDTVRCPRYTAVRIDGVTNGESPWWMKERLLSAGLRPISLLVDITNYVLLEMARPLHVFDATKLEENQLRIRSAKAKEMIKALDGKDYTLEEGMLVIADAKQPVAVAGVMGGEVSGVTSQTTSIVFECAAFDPVSIRRTARALNLYSDSQSLFEKGLSTESPLVGLQRAVELCLTLAGGTVTSQVYDSKTTEYVPKEYSISLKQARSLIGVDLPTNEMVGTLERLGFAVRVQNESIVATVPWWRDHDIEDGRDLVEEIARVHGYSNLPSVFPAGISGRPSDTGLDFEEQCRDIALGAGLTEVYSYAFISADQLKKTGYST
;
A
#
# COMPACT_ATOMS: atom_id res chain seq x y z
N SER A 1 10.35 12.75 37.03
CA SER A 1 11.26 12.09 36.09
C SER A 1 10.98 12.68 34.73
N GLY A 2 11.93 13.47 34.17
CA GLY A 2 11.75 14.13 32.90
C GLY A 2 11.60 13.08 31.77
N ALA A 3 10.53 13.17 31.02
CA ALA A 3 10.37 12.40 29.82
C ALA A 3 11.56 12.70 28.90
N GLN A 4 12.31 11.67 28.47
CA GLN A 4 13.36 11.87 27.50
C GLN A 4 12.70 12.23 26.17
N ALA A 5 13.05 13.40 25.64
CA ALA A 5 12.47 13.86 24.36
C ALA A 5 12.81 12.87 23.26
N LEU A 6 11.81 12.45 22.48
CA LEU A 6 12.01 11.68 21.27
C LEU A 6 12.71 12.57 20.25
N ASN A 7 13.88 12.15 19.77
CA ASN A 7 14.63 12.87 18.76
C ASN A 7 14.42 12.21 17.40
N VAL A 8 13.72 12.89 16.50
CA VAL A 8 13.43 12.37 15.15
C VAL A 8 14.06 13.27 14.10
N GLN A 9 14.78 12.68 13.15
CA GLN A 9 15.42 13.40 12.06
C GLN A 9 15.15 12.70 10.72
N VAL A 10 14.51 13.39 9.79
CA VAL A 10 14.34 12.93 8.41
C VAL A 10 15.46 13.53 7.56
N GLU A 11 16.44 12.71 7.18
CA GLU A 11 17.58 13.13 6.36
C GLU A 11 17.24 13.05 4.87
N ASP A 12 16.38 12.11 4.48
CA ASP A 12 15.94 11.91 3.11
C ASP A 12 14.47 12.25 2.95
N THR A 13 14.23 13.51 2.71
CA THR A 13 12.87 14.07 2.57
C THR A 13 12.23 13.76 1.21
N VAL A 14 13.00 13.30 0.24
CA VAL A 14 12.50 12.88 -1.08
C VAL A 14 11.84 11.50 -0.99
N ARG A 15 12.54 10.54 -0.36
CA ARG A 15 12.03 9.19 -0.22
C ARG A 15 11.12 9.00 1.00
N CYS A 16 11.17 9.93 1.95
CA CYS A 16 10.24 10.02 3.08
C CYS A 16 9.60 11.42 3.12
N PRO A 17 8.59 11.71 2.28
CA PRO A 17 7.98 13.03 2.18
C PRO A 17 7.18 13.43 3.42
N ARG A 18 6.75 12.48 4.25
CA ARG A 18 6.16 12.75 5.56
C ARG A 18 6.49 11.65 6.55
N TYR A 19 6.88 12.04 7.73
CA TYR A 19 7.15 11.14 8.85
C TYR A 19 6.49 11.66 10.11
N THR A 20 5.68 10.83 10.75
CA THR A 20 5.04 11.17 12.03
C THR A 20 5.41 10.16 13.09
N ALA A 21 5.63 10.60 14.31
CA ALA A 21 5.93 9.75 15.45
C ALA A 21 5.43 10.35 16.76
N VAL A 22 5.11 9.46 17.72
CA VAL A 22 4.72 9.88 19.07
C VAL A 22 5.13 8.81 20.08
N ARG A 23 5.59 9.25 21.26
CA ARG A 23 5.95 8.39 22.38
C ARG A 23 4.82 8.28 23.39
N ILE A 24 4.56 7.07 23.85
CA ILE A 24 3.59 6.74 24.90
C ILE A 24 4.29 5.89 25.95
N ASP A 25 4.22 6.31 27.21
CA ASP A 25 4.80 5.59 28.35
C ASP A 25 3.70 5.03 29.26
N GLY A 26 4.00 3.95 29.97
CA GLY A 26 3.08 3.30 30.89
C GLY A 26 2.05 2.40 30.22
N VAL A 27 2.34 1.91 29.00
CA VAL A 27 1.47 0.96 28.29
C VAL A 27 1.62 -0.46 28.85
N THR A 28 0.58 -1.27 28.66
CA THR A 28 0.60 -2.71 28.95
C THR A 28 0.39 -3.49 27.65
N ASN A 29 1.40 -4.27 27.25
CA ASN A 29 1.32 -5.11 26.06
C ASN A 29 0.84 -6.51 26.43
N GLY A 30 -0.45 -6.74 26.29
CA GLY A 30 -1.11 -8.03 26.59
C GLY A 30 -1.79 -8.65 25.38
N GLU A 31 -2.84 -9.40 25.65
CA GLU A 31 -3.72 -9.93 24.62
C GLU A 31 -4.69 -8.86 24.11
N SER A 32 -4.96 -8.88 22.81
CA SER A 32 -5.98 -8.03 22.20
C SER A 32 -7.39 -8.45 22.61
N PRO A 33 -8.35 -7.53 22.72
CA PRO A 33 -9.73 -7.86 22.96
C PRO A 33 -10.32 -8.70 21.82
N TRP A 34 -11.32 -9.54 22.17
CA TRP A 34 -11.87 -10.52 21.23
C TRP A 34 -12.38 -9.90 19.92
N TRP A 35 -13.04 -8.76 19.99
CA TRP A 35 -13.55 -8.08 18.80
C TRP A 35 -12.46 -7.70 17.80
N MET A 36 -11.27 -7.33 18.29
CA MET A 36 -10.12 -6.99 17.44
C MET A 36 -9.50 -8.27 16.84
N LYS A 37 -9.32 -9.31 17.68
CA LYS A 37 -8.82 -10.62 17.22
C LYS A 37 -9.72 -11.21 16.14
N GLU A 38 -11.04 -11.17 16.33
CA GLU A 38 -12.03 -11.67 15.36
C GLU A 38 -11.91 -10.95 14.01
N ARG A 39 -11.80 -9.63 14.01
CA ARG A 39 -11.67 -8.84 12.78
C ARG A 39 -10.34 -9.12 12.06
N LEU A 40 -9.23 -9.21 12.80
CA LEU A 40 -7.93 -9.55 12.23
C LEU A 40 -7.96 -10.95 11.60
N LEU A 41 -8.48 -11.94 12.31
CA LEU A 41 -8.63 -13.32 11.80
C LEU A 41 -9.51 -13.37 10.55
N SER A 42 -10.64 -12.66 10.55
CA SER A 42 -11.54 -12.59 9.41
C SER A 42 -10.89 -11.95 8.18
N ALA A 43 -9.91 -11.07 8.38
CA ALA A 43 -9.10 -10.46 7.33
C ALA A 43 -7.84 -11.29 6.97
N GLY A 44 -7.64 -12.46 7.58
CA GLY A 44 -6.51 -13.35 7.31
C GLY A 44 -5.23 -13.03 8.10
N LEU A 45 -5.28 -12.11 9.06
CA LEU A 45 -4.14 -11.75 9.91
C LEU A 45 -4.20 -12.51 11.24
N ARG A 46 -3.07 -13.06 11.66
CA ARG A 46 -2.95 -13.72 12.96
C ARG A 46 -2.69 -12.68 14.06
N PRO A 47 -3.52 -12.63 15.13
CA PRO A 47 -3.23 -11.80 16.30
C PRO A 47 -1.90 -12.22 16.96
N ILE A 48 -1.12 -11.23 17.41
CA ILE A 48 0.22 -11.43 17.99
C ILE A 48 0.25 -10.92 19.43
N SER A 49 0.09 -9.60 19.61
CA SER A 49 0.01 -8.91 20.89
C SER A 49 -0.71 -7.58 20.68
N LEU A 50 -1.26 -7.02 21.74
CA LEU A 50 -2.12 -5.84 21.67
C LEU A 50 -1.50 -4.69 20.88
N LEU A 51 -0.23 -4.35 21.12
CA LEU A 51 0.43 -3.22 20.45
C LEU A 51 0.65 -3.49 18.95
N VAL A 52 1.03 -4.72 18.58
CA VAL A 52 1.16 -5.13 17.18
C VAL A 52 -0.20 -5.23 16.50
N ASP A 53 -1.18 -5.76 17.20
CA ASP A 53 -2.53 -5.92 16.67
C ASP A 53 -3.22 -4.57 16.43
N ILE A 54 -2.92 -3.54 17.24
CA ILE A 54 -3.36 -2.16 16.99
C ILE A 54 -2.79 -1.66 15.64
N THR A 55 -1.50 -1.87 15.38
CA THR A 55 -0.91 -1.43 14.09
C THR A 55 -1.51 -2.18 12.90
N ASN A 56 -1.72 -3.49 13.04
CA ASN A 56 -2.37 -4.31 12.02
C ASN A 56 -3.86 -3.93 11.82
N TYR A 57 -4.54 -3.60 12.92
CA TYR A 57 -5.93 -3.17 12.84
C TYR A 57 -6.08 -1.84 12.08
N VAL A 58 -5.23 -0.86 12.37
CA VAL A 58 -5.23 0.42 11.66
C VAL A 58 -4.81 0.25 10.20
N LEU A 59 -3.87 -0.67 9.91
CA LEU A 59 -3.52 -1.02 8.54
C LEU A 59 -4.75 -1.51 7.75
N LEU A 60 -5.58 -2.36 8.34
CA LEU A 60 -6.80 -2.87 7.70
C LEU A 60 -7.93 -1.83 7.65
N GLU A 61 -8.15 -1.09 8.76
CA GLU A 61 -9.25 -0.12 8.88
C GLU A 61 -9.05 1.07 7.93
N MET A 62 -7.80 1.51 7.77
CA MET A 62 -7.47 2.77 7.09
C MET A 62 -6.51 2.61 5.91
N ALA A 63 -6.17 1.38 5.53
CA ALA A 63 -5.13 1.07 4.55
C ALA A 63 -3.81 1.80 4.86
N ARG A 64 -3.51 1.99 6.17
CA ARG A 64 -2.37 2.77 6.61
C ARG A 64 -1.41 1.94 7.46
N PRO A 65 -0.26 1.53 6.90
CA PRO A 65 0.77 0.84 7.67
C PRO A 65 1.36 1.74 8.76
N LEU A 66 1.53 1.17 9.94
CA LEU A 66 2.21 1.77 11.08
C LEU A 66 3.26 0.79 11.62
N HIS A 67 4.22 1.35 12.34
CA HIS A 67 5.14 0.55 13.13
C HIS A 67 5.13 0.98 14.60
N VAL A 68 5.43 0.04 15.48
CA VAL A 68 5.56 0.29 16.92
C VAL A 68 6.93 -0.19 17.37
N PHE A 69 7.72 0.74 17.92
CA PHE A 69 9.03 0.46 18.52
C PHE A 69 8.91 0.38 20.04
N ASP A 70 9.68 -0.50 20.65
CA ASP A 70 9.97 -0.43 22.08
C ASP A 70 10.93 0.75 22.33
N ALA A 71 10.41 1.82 22.94
CA ALA A 71 11.17 3.05 23.17
C ALA A 71 12.42 2.83 24.04
N THR A 72 12.42 1.80 24.89
CA THR A 72 13.57 1.50 25.78
C THR A 72 14.74 0.86 25.04
N LYS A 73 14.48 0.36 23.82
CA LYS A 73 15.48 -0.29 22.96
C LYS A 73 16.05 0.64 21.89
N LEU A 74 15.55 1.88 21.79
CA LEU A 74 16.06 2.88 20.87
C LEU A 74 17.24 3.62 21.54
N GLU A 75 18.43 3.44 20.97
CA GLU A 75 19.63 4.12 21.45
C GLU A 75 19.46 5.65 21.32
N GLU A 76 19.77 6.36 22.44
CA GLU A 76 19.62 7.81 22.59
C GLU A 76 18.19 8.35 22.32
N ASN A 77 17.15 7.49 22.40
CA ASN A 77 15.78 7.84 21.99
C ASN A 77 15.70 8.50 20.61
N GLN A 78 16.51 8.03 19.68
CA GLN A 78 16.66 8.64 18.37
C GLN A 78 16.02 7.76 17.28
N LEU A 79 15.38 8.43 16.31
CA LEU A 79 14.96 7.86 15.04
C LEU A 79 15.49 8.73 13.88
N ARG A 80 16.31 8.15 13.03
CA ARG A 80 16.88 8.81 11.86
C ARG A 80 16.43 8.09 10.61
N ILE A 81 15.75 8.80 9.75
CA ILE A 81 15.29 8.28 8.46
C ILE A 81 16.31 8.67 7.41
N ARG A 82 17.13 7.71 7.00
CA ARG A 82 18.33 7.92 6.18
C ARG A 82 18.56 6.81 5.16
N SER A 83 19.47 7.05 4.25
CA SER A 83 20.03 5.98 3.41
C SER A 83 20.82 4.97 4.24
N ALA A 84 20.70 3.70 3.91
CA ALA A 84 21.56 2.66 4.43
C ALA A 84 23.00 2.89 3.94
N LYS A 85 23.97 2.51 4.76
CA LYS A 85 25.38 2.42 4.38
C LYS A 85 25.63 1.13 3.64
N ALA A 86 26.64 1.10 2.77
CA ALA A 86 27.02 -0.11 2.07
C ALA A 86 27.35 -1.26 3.06
N LYS A 87 26.73 -2.43 2.82
CA LYS A 87 26.90 -3.64 3.65
C LYS A 87 26.41 -3.49 5.11
N GLU A 88 25.60 -2.48 5.40
CA GLU A 88 24.92 -2.38 6.69
C GLU A 88 23.97 -3.57 6.86
N MET A 89 23.87 -4.12 8.06
CA MET A 89 23.07 -5.31 8.30
C MET A 89 21.89 -4.99 9.22
N ILE A 90 20.77 -5.68 9.01
CA ILE A 90 19.62 -5.64 9.89
C ILE A 90 19.07 -7.06 10.07
N LYS A 91 18.77 -7.43 11.32
CA LYS A 91 17.95 -8.60 11.62
C LYS A 91 16.50 -8.17 11.66
N ALA A 92 15.72 -8.67 10.71
CA ALA A 92 14.31 -8.28 10.56
C ALA A 92 13.38 -9.12 11.45
N LEU A 93 12.11 -8.68 11.59
CA LEU A 93 11.09 -9.36 12.41
C LEU A 93 10.75 -10.78 11.94
N ASP A 94 11.12 -11.16 10.71
CA ASP A 94 11.02 -12.55 10.23
C ASP A 94 12.15 -13.46 10.74
N GLY A 95 13.06 -12.93 11.56
CA GLY A 95 14.19 -13.62 12.16
C GLY A 95 15.41 -13.79 11.25
N LYS A 96 15.39 -13.24 10.03
CA LYS A 96 16.50 -13.35 9.08
C LYS A 96 17.38 -12.11 9.11
N ASP A 97 18.64 -12.32 8.76
CA ASP A 97 19.64 -11.26 8.57
C ASP A 97 19.64 -10.79 7.11
N TYR A 98 19.56 -9.48 6.92
CA TYR A 98 19.60 -8.86 5.60
C TYR A 98 20.80 -7.91 5.50
N THR A 99 21.54 -8.04 4.42
CA THR A 99 22.61 -7.10 4.06
C THR A 99 22.03 -6.02 3.16
N LEU A 100 22.10 -4.78 3.63
CA LEU A 100 21.54 -3.64 2.95
C LEU A 100 22.51 -3.12 1.88
N GLU A 101 21.95 -2.68 0.76
CA GLU A 101 22.69 -1.97 -0.26
C GLU A 101 22.68 -0.47 0.03
N GLU A 102 23.71 0.22 -0.43
CA GLU A 102 23.78 1.67 -0.32
C GLU A 102 22.58 2.33 -1.02
N GLY A 103 21.96 3.25 -0.32
CA GLY A 103 20.80 3.96 -0.84
C GLY A 103 19.45 3.33 -0.52
N MET A 104 19.35 2.14 0.07
CA MET A 104 18.10 1.66 0.66
C MET A 104 17.68 2.56 1.81
N LEU A 105 16.38 2.87 1.92
CA LEU A 105 15.89 3.72 3.01
C LEU A 105 15.73 2.91 4.29
N VAL A 106 16.29 3.40 5.38
CA VAL A 106 16.21 2.78 6.70
C VAL A 106 15.73 3.78 7.75
N ILE A 107 15.08 3.26 8.77
CA ILE A 107 14.89 3.94 10.05
C ILE A 107 15.98 3.39 10.96
N ALA A 108 16.80 4.28 11.51
CA ALA A 108 17.93 3.92 12.38
C ALA A 108 17.83 4.66 13.71
N ASP A 109 18.31 4.04 14.77
CA ASP A 109 18.63 4.73 16.01
C ASP A 109 20.05 5.35 15.95
N ALA A 110 20.61 5.76 17.08
CA ALA A 110 21.97 6.33 17.12
C ALA A 110 23.06 5.32 16.72
N LYS A 111 22.79 4.02 16.80
CA LYS A 111 23.77 2.96 16.63
C LYS A 111 23.60 2.16 15.33
N GLN A 112 22.38 1.78 14.99
CA GLN A 112 22.10 0.80 13.93
C GLN A 112 20.73 1.00 13.26
N PRO A 113 20.47 0.39 12.09
CA PRO A 113 19.13 0.36 11.53
C PRO A 113 18.20 -0.48 12.42
N VAL A 114 17.01 0.07 12.67
CA VAL A 114 15.93 -0.53 13.47
C VAL A 114 14.73 -0.92 12.61
N ALA A 115 14.67 -0.47 11.34
CA ALA A 115 13.72 -0.95 10.35
C ALA A 115 14.22 -0.69 8.93
N VAL A 116 13.83 -1.54 7.98
CA VAL A 116 13.84 -1.23 6.55
C VAL A 116 12.57 -0.44 6.27
N ALA A 117 12.72 0.86 6.01
CA ALA A 117 11.61 1.80 5.95
C ALA A 117 10.51 1.35 4.99
N GLY A 118 9.27 1.25 5.48
CA GLY A 118 8.10 0.84 4.71
C GLY A 118 8.09 -0.63 4.24
N VAL A 119 9.11 -1.42 4.59
CA VAL A 119 9.20 -2.84 4.20
C VAL A 119 9.04 -3.75 5.41
N MET A 120 9.95 -3.66 6.39
CA MET A 120 9.85 -4.51 7.58
C MET A 120 10.63 -3.93 8.78
N GLY A 121 10.06 -4.07 9.97
CA GLY A 121 10.71 -3.70 11.23
C GLY A 121 11.88 -4.62 11.57
N GLY A 122 12.82 -4.09 12.39
CA GLY A 122 13.93 -4.85 12.93
C GLY A 122 13.56 -5.55 14.25
N GLU A 123 14.14 -6.72 14.49
CA GLU A 123 13.92 -7.52 15.71
C GLU A 123 14.39 -6.78 16.98
N VAL A 124 15.48 -6.03 16.87
CA VAL A 124 16.13 -5.35 18.01
C VAL A 124 15.20 -4.37 18.73
N SER A 125 14.42 -3.62 17.97
CA SER A 125 13.48 -2.59 18.49
C SER A 125 12.05 -3.11 18.65
N GLY A 126 11.81 -4.38 18.42
CA GLY A 126 10.48 -5.00 18.51
C GLY A 126 9.91 -4.99 19.92
N VAL A 127 8.59 -4.78 20.02
CA VAL A 127 7.85 -4.83 21.30
C VAL A 127 7.74 -6.25 21.82
N THR A 128 7.71 -6.40 23.13
CA THR A 128 7.56 -7.67 23.85
C THR A 128 6.46 -7.54 24.90
N SER A 129 6.11 -8.63 25.58
CA SER A 129 5.17 -8.61 26.71
C SER A 129 5.64 -7.74 27.89
N GLN A 130 6.92 -7.38 27.94
CA GLN A 130 7.52 -6.53 28.98
C GLN A 130 7.60 -5.06 28.57
N THR A 131 7.22 -4.73 27.34
CA THR A 131 7.30 -3.36 26.82
C THR A 131 6.29 -2.47 27.55
N THR A 132 6.78 -1.38 28.15
CA THR A 132 5.97 -0.38 28.86
C THR A 132 6.09 1.03 28.28
N SER A 133 7.02 1.24 27.35
CA SER A 133 7.24 2.51 26.65
C SER A 133 7.37 2.24 25.16
N ILE A 134 6.62 2.97 24.35
CA ILE A 134 6.58 2.76 22.91
C ILE A 134 6.73 4.05 22.13
N VAL A 135 7.15 3.91 20.87
CA VAL A 135 7.02 4.94 19.85
C VAL A 135 6.19 4.36 18.71
N PHE A 136 5.02 4.96 18.44
CA PHE A 136 4.33 4.73 17.19
C PHE A 136 4.94 5.58 16.10
N GLU A 137 5.08 4.97 14.93
CA GLU A 137 5.54 5.58 13.70
C GLU A 137 4.49 5.38 12.61
N CYS A 138 4.22 6.46 11.86
CA CYS A 138 3.40 6.43 10.67
C CYS A 138 3.97 7.39 9.64
N ALA A 139 4.35 6.89 8.48
CA ALA A 139 5.08 7.69 7.49
C ALA A 139 4.53 7.51 6.07
N ALA A 140 4.87 8.41 5.18
CA ALA A 140 4.72 8.23 3.74
C ALA A 140 6.11 8.00 3.13
N PHE A 141 6.22 7.00 2.27
CA PHE A 141 7.47 6.63 1.60
C PHE A 141 7.29 6.64 0.09
N ASP A 142 8.38 6.89 -0.64
CA ASP A 142 8.41 6.83 -2.10
C ASP A 142 8.14 5.40 -2.59
N PRO A 143 7.08 5.17 -3.39
CA PRO A 143 6.67 3.83 -3.82
C PRO A 143 7.73 3.09 -4.61
N VAL A 144 8.51 3.81 -5.43
CA VAL A 144 9.55 3.24 -6.29
C VAL A 144 10.71 2.72 -5.44
N SER A 145 11.10 3.51 -4.42
CA SER A 145 12.15 3.13 -3.46
C SER A 145 11.76 1.87 -2.69
N ILE A 146 10.51 1.81 -2.17
CA ILE A 146 10.00 0.64 -1.45
C ILE A 146 10.03 -0.61 -2.33
N ARG A 147 9.49 -0.51 -3.55
CA ARG A 147 9.45 -1.63 -4.50
C ARG A 147 10.84 -2.14 -4.87
N ARG A 148 11.81 -1.25 -5.10
CA ARG A 148 13.19 -1.62 -5.41
C ARG A 148 13.85 -2.32 -4.25
N THR A 149 13.73 -1.78 -3.04
CA THR A 149 14.27 -2.36 -1.81
C THR A 149 13.70 -3.76 -1.54
N ALA A 150 12.37 -3.91 -1.60
CA ALA A 150 11.70 -5.19 -1.38
C ALA A 150 12.19 -6.27 -2.36
N ARG A 151 12.32 -5.93 -3.64
CA ARG A 151 12.82 -6.85 -4.67
C ARG A 151 14.28 -7.23 -4.48
N ALA A 152 15.14 -6.26 -4.18
CA ALA A 152 16.57 -6.51 -3.97
C ALA A 152 16.83 -7.42 -2.76
N LEU A 153 16.06 -7.22 -1.67
CA LEU A 153 16.14 -8.04 -0.47
C LEU A 153 15.30 -9.33 -0.55
N ASN A 154 14.46 -9.50 -1.57
CA ASN A 154 13.44 -10.54 -1.64
C ASN A 154 12.60 -10.61 -0.35
N LEU A 155 12.18 -9.42 0.13
CA LEU A 155 11.48 -9.24 1.40
C LEU A 155 10.14 -8.55 1.15
N TYR A 156 9.06 -9.26 1.42
CA TYR A 156 7.69 -8.82 1.16
C TYR A 156 6.86 -8.81 2.44
N SER A 157 6.00 -7.80 2.58
CA SER A 157 5.04 -7.67 3.68
C SER A 157 3.76 -6.97 3.21
N ASP A 158 2.70 -7.02 4.02
CA ASP A 158 1.46 -6.29 3.73
C ASP A 158 1.70 -4.77 3.69
N SER A 159 2.53 -4.26 4.59
CA SER A 159 2.95 -2.85 4.60
C SER A 159 3.66 -2.47 3.30
N GLN A 160 4.62 -3.29 2.87
CA GLN A 160 5.36 -3.08 1.62
C GLN A 160 4.41 -3.05 0.41
N SER A 161 3.44 -3.97 0.36
CA SER A 161 2.47 -4.06 -0.73
C SER A 161 1.57 -2.83 -0.84
N LEU A 162 1.27 -2.17 0.28
CA LEU A 162 0.52 -0.91 0.29
C LEU A 162 1.42 0.27 -0.11
N PHE A 163 2.62 0.37 0.47
CA PHE A 163 3.53 1.48 0.17
C PHE A 163 4.00 1.50 -1.29
N GLU A 164 4.25 0.36 -1.92
CA GLU A 164 4.69 0.31 -3.31
C GLU A 164 3.63 0.79 -4.31
N LYS A 165 2.35 0.83 -3.91
CA LYS A 165 1.24 1.35 -4.73
C LYS A 165 1.03 2.86 -4.58
N GLY A 166 1.70 3.48 -3.62
CA GLY A 166 1.52 4.88 -3.29
C GLY A 166 0.44 5.09 -2.24
N LEU A 167 0.77 5.88 -1.23
CA LEU A 167 -0.15 6.30 -0.17
C LEU A 167 -0.02 7.81 0.03
N SER A 168 -1.16 8.47 0.21
CA SER A 168 -1.20 9.93 0.41
C SER A 168 -0.35 10.39 1.59
N THR A 169 0.31 11.53 1.42
CA THR A 169 1.04 12.20 2.51
C THR A 169 0.12 12.78 3.58
N GLU A 170 -1.21 12.82 3.36
CA GLU A 170 -2.17 13.29 4.35
C GLU A 170 -2.54 12.20 5.38
N SER A 171 -2.44 10.93 4.98
CA SER A 171 -2.86 9.81 5.81
C SER A 171 -2.00 9.50 7.06
N PRO A 172 -0.68 9.81 7.14
CA PRO A 172 0.13 9.45 8.30
C PRO A 172 -0.41 9.98 9.63
N LEU A 173 -0.80 11.24 9.69
CA LEU A 173 -1.28 11.84 10.93
C LEU A 173 -2.61 11.23 11.38
N VAL A 174 -3.50 10.95 10.43
CA VAL A 174 -4.81 10.33 10.71
C VAL A 174 -4.63 8.90 11.23
N GLY A 175 -3.74 8.11 10.59
CA GLY A 175 -3.41 6.77 11.06
C GLY A 175 -2.75 6.76 12.43
N LEU A 176 -1.80 7.66 12.67
CA LEU A 176 -1.14 7.82 13.97
C LEU A 176 -2.15 8.16 15.07
N GLN A 177 -3.05 9.11 14.82
CA GLN A 177 -4.10 9.50 15.76
C GLN A 177 -5.00 8.31 16.12
N ARG A 178 -5.38 7.50 15.16
CA ARG A 178 -6.19 6.30 15.38
C ARG A 178 -5.46 5.26 16.23
N ALA A 179 -4.18 5.02 15.96
CA ALA A 179 -3.36 4.09 16.74
C ALA A 179 -3.20 4.57 18.19
N VAL A 180 -2.97 5.86 18.41
CA VAL A 180 -2.90 6.46 19.74
C VAL A 180 -4.21 6.29 20.50
N GLU A 181 -5.36 6.60 19.87
CA GLU A 181 -6.68 6.42 20.49
C GLU A 181 -6.91 4.97 20.95
N LEU A 182 -6.65 4.01 20.07
CA LEU A 182 -6.77 2.58 20.40
C LEU A 182 -5.80 2.17 21.51
N CYS A 183 -4.56 2.66 21.48
CA CYS A 183 -3.56 2.35 22.49
C CYS A 183 -3.98 2.88 23.86
N LEU A 184 -4.35 4.14 23.97
CA LEU A 184 -4.77 4.74 25.23
C LEU A 184 -6.01 4.05 25.81
N THR A 185 -6.92 3.62 24.94
CA THR A 185 -8.16 2.93 25.35
C THR A 185 -7.91 1.50 25.80
N LEU A 186 -7.03 0.76 25.12
CA LEU A 186 -6.89 -0.70 25.30
C LEU A 186 -5.63 -1.09 26.08
N ALA A 187 -4.52 -0.41 25.87
CA ALA A 187 -3.23 -0.67 26.52
C ALA A 187 -2.94 0.31 27.67
N GLY A 188 -3.72 1.39 27.80
CA GLY A 188 -3.47 2.47 28.74
C GLY A 188 -2.27 3.33 28.35
N GLY A 189 -1.61 3.90 29.36
CA GLY A 189 -0.46 4.76 29.18
C GLY A 189 -0.80 6.24 29.04
N THR A 190 0.23 7.04 28.81
CA THR A 190 0.14 8.49 28.64
C THR A 190 1.06 8.94 27.52
N VAL A 191 0.60 9.84 26.68
CA VAL A 191 1.45 10.49 25.65
C VAL A 191 2.46 11.38 26.35
N THR A 192 3.74 11.11 26.16
CA THR A 192 4.85 11.78 26.87
C THR A 192 5.74 12.62 25.97
N SER A 193 5.53 12.59 24.66
CA SER A 193 6.18 13.51 23.72
C SER A 193 5.15 14.38 22.99
N GLN A 194 5.63 15.45 22.36
CA GLN A 194 4.86 16.07 21.29
C GLN A 194 4.79 15.11 20.11
N VAL A 195 3.75 15.24 19.28
CA VAL A 195 3.69 14.56 18.01
C VAL A 195 4.74 15.19 17.10
N TYR A 196 5.70 14.39 16.67
CA TYR A 196 6.60 14.79 15.61
C TYR A 196 5.86 14.64 14.28
N ASP A 197 5.87 15.67 13.45
CA ASP A 197 5.30 15.67 12.10
C ASP A 197 6.22 16.48 11.19
N SER A 198 6.96 15.79 10.34
CA SER A 198 7.78 16.38 9.29
C SER A 198 7.11 16.14 7.96
N LYS A 199 6.66 17.19 7.31
CA LYS A 199 6.00 17.17 5.99
C LYS A 199 6.73 18.13 5.06
N THR A 200 7.20 17.64 3.93
CA THR A 200 8.06 18.41 3.03
C THR A 200 7.30 19.26 2.02
N THR A 201 6.08 18.88 1.69
CA THR A 201 5.27 19.54 0.67
C THR A 201 3.84 19.68 1.15
N GLU A 202 3.26 20.86 1.01
CA GLU A 202 1.83 21.03 1.27
C GLU A 202 1.00 20.24 0.25
N TYR A 203 -0.06 19.63 0.76
CA TYR A 203 -0.99 18.92 -0.09
C TYR A 203 -1.90 19.90 -0.82
N VAL A 204 -1.94 19.78 -2.14
CA VAL A 204 -2.85 20.53 -2.98
C VAL A 204 -3.85 19.57 -3.61
N PRO A 205 -5.14 19.67 -3.30
CA PRO A 205 -6.16 18.81 -3.90
C PRO A 205 -6.17 18.94 -5.42
N LYS A 206 -6.19 17.81 -6.11
CA LYS A 206 -6.32 17.77 -7.57
C LYS A 206 -7.76 17.98 -8.00
N GLU A 207 -7.98 18.62 -9.13
CA GLU A 207 -9.28 18.73 -9.76
C GLU A 207 -9.26 18.13 -11.15
N TYR A 208 -10.29 17.35 -11.46
CA TYR A 208 -10.49 16.82 -12.81
C TYR A 208 -11.89 17.11 -13.30
N SER A 209 -12.03 17.18 -14.61
CA SER A 209 -13.32 17.47 -15.25
C SER A 209 -13.61 16.53 -16.41
N ILE A 210 -14.90 16.25 -16.60
CA ILE A 210 -15.42 15.49 -17.73
C ILE A 210 -16.75 16.09 -18.19
N SER A 211 -16.98 16.22 -19.50
CA SER A 211 -18.28 16.68 -19.99
C SER A 211 -19.36 15.64 -19.76
N LEU A 212 -20.57 16.08 -19.47
CA LEU A 212 -21.74 15.20 -19.27
C LEU A 212 -21.98 14.29 -20.48
N LYS A 213 -21.79 14.84 -21.69
CA LYS A 213 -21.91 14.09 -22.94
C LYS A 213 -20.88 12.98 -23.03
N GLN A 214 -19.62 13.27 -22.71
CA GLN A 214 -18.54 12.29 -22.75
C GLN A 214 -18.71 11.22 -21.67
N ALA A 215 -19.11 11.59 -20.46
CA ALA A 215 -19.38 10.64 -19.38
C ALA A 215 -20.47 9.63 -19.79
N ARG A 216 -21.62 10.10 -20.30
CA ARG A 216 -22.69 9.22 -20.80
C ARG A 216 -22.25 8.33 -21.94
N SER A 217 -21.49 8.90 -22.87
CA SER A 217 -20.96 8.12 -24.02
C SER A 217 -20.01 7.00 -23.59
N LEU A 218 -19.16 7.22 -22.58
CA LEU A 218 -18.24 6.22 -22.05
C LEU A 218 -18.95 5.14 -21.24
N ILE A 219 -19.94 5.53 -20.44
CA ILE A 219 -20.76 4.58 -19.64
C ILE A 219 -21.67 3.76 -20.58
N GLY A 220 -22.13 4.35 -21.66
CA GLY A 220 -23.03 3.71 -22.63
C GLY A 220 -24.52 3.81 -22.31
N VAL A 221 -24.90 4.56 -21.26
CA VAL A 221 -26.28 4.85 -20.86
C VAL A 221 -26.47 6.32 -20.51
N ASP A 222 -27.68 6.82 -20.68
CA ASP A 222 -28.04 8.22 -20.38
C ASP A 222 -28.37 8.40 -18.88
N LEU A 223 -27.32 8.40 -18.03
CA LEU A 223 -27.51 8.63 -16.61
C LEU A 223 -27.88 10.09 -16.33
N PRO A 224 -28.84 10.33 -15.40
CA PRO A 224 -29.16 11.66 -14.92
C PRO A 224 -27.95 12.34 -14.27
N THR A 225 -27.77 13.64 -14.51
CA THR A 225 -26.64 14.42 -13.95
C THR A 225 -26.59 14.36 -12.42
N ASN A 226 -27.77 14.44 -11.76
CA ASN A 226 -27.84 14.36 -10.30
C ASN A 226 -27.43 12.99 -9.74
N GLU A 227 -27.62 11.91 -10.47
CA GLU A 227 -27.15 10.57 -10.09
C GLU A 227 -25.64 10.49 -10.17
N MET A 228 -25.05 10.98 -11.27
CA MET A 228 -23.59 11.02 -11.45
C MET A 228 -22.91 11.87 -10.36
N VAL A 229 -23.43 13.07 -10.12
CA VAL A 229 -22.93 13.98 -9.06
C VAL A 229 -23.08 13.35 -7.69
N GLY A 230 -24.27 12.86 -7.33
CA GLY A 230 -24.52 12.25 -6.03
C GLY A 230 -23.68 10.99 -5.77
N THR A 231 -23.32 10.27 -6.84
CA THR A 231 -22.38 9.12 -6.72
C THR A 231 -21.00 9.58 -6.31
N LEU A 232 -20.43 10.57 -6.99
CA LEU A 232 -19.11 11.11 -6.66
C LEU A 232 -19.09 11.76 -5.27
N GLU A 233 -20.16 12.49 -4.88
CA GLU A 233 -20.27 13.09 -3.55
C GLU A 233 -20.29 12.03 -2.44
N ARG A 234 -21.01 10.91 -2.62
CA ARG A 234 -21.00 9.78 -1.67
C ARG A 234 -19.62 9.11 -1.55
N LEU A 235 -18.79 9.20 -2.60
CA LEU A 235 -17.40 8.73 -2.58
C LEU A 235 -16.44 9.75 -1.98
N GLY A 236 -16.94 10.93 -1.56
CA GLY A 236 -16.17 11.96 -0.89
C GLY A 236 -15.53 13.01 -1.81
N PHE A 237 -15.86 13.01 -3.10
CA PHE A 237 -15.44 14.08 -3.99
C PHE A 237 -16.25 15.36 -3.71
N ALA A 238 -15.62 16.51 -3.75
CA ALA A 238 -16.34 17.78 -3.80
C ALA A 238 -16.67 18.09 -5.27
N VAL A 239 -17.97 18.12 -5.60
CA VAL A 239 -18.43 18.15 -6.99
C VAL A 239 -19.17 19.44 -7.31
N ARG A 240 -18.91 19.98 -8.51
CA ARG A 240 -19.70 21.07 -9.10
C ARG A 240 -19.97 20.80 -10.57
N VAL A 241 -21.11 21.28 -11.05
CA VAL A 241 -21.42 21.22 -12.49
C VAL A 241 -21.21 22.62 -13.07
N GLN A 242 -20.36 22.71 -14.08
CA GLN A 242 -20.03 23.95 -14.76
C GLN A 242 -19.92 23.72 -16.27
N ASN A 243 -20.57 24.54 -17.09
CA ASN A 243 -20.51 24.47 -18.54
C ASN A 243 -20.73 23.04 -19.10
N GLU A 244 -21.82 22.40 -18.67
CA GLU A 244 -22.13 21.00 -19.03
C GLU A 244 -21.04 19.97 -18.74
N SER A 245 -20.20 20.27 -17.76
CA SER A 245 -19.14 19.37 -17.28
C SER A 245 -19.25 19.15 -15.78
N ILE A 246 -18.96 17.95 -15.34
CA ILE A 246 -18.69 17.62 -13.94
C ILE A 246 -17.26 18.03 -13.67
N VAL A 247 -17.04 18.84 -12.63
CA VAL A 247 -15.73 19.15 -12.09
C VAL A 247 -15.69 18.61 -10.66
N ALA A 248 -14.72 17.73 -10.39
CA ALA A 248 -14.60 17.06 -9.10
C ALA A 248 -13.22 17.30 -8.49
N THR A 249 -13.21 17.75 -7.24
CA THR A 249 -12.01 17.83 -6.42
C THR A 249 -11.79 16.46 -5.78
N VAL A 250 -10.61 15.90 -5.99
CA VAL A 250 -10.24 14.55 -5.53
C VAL A 250 -9.97 14.56 -4.03
N PRO A 251 -10.58 13.68 -3.24
CA PRO A 251 -10.26 13.55 -1.83
C PRO A 251 -8.83 12.99 -1.66
N TRP A 252 -8.14 13.40 -0.59
CA TRP A 252 -6.73 13.04 -0.37
C TRP A 252 -6.46 11.53 -0.34
N TRP A 253 -7.42 10.70 0.03
CA TRP A 253 -7.27 9.22 0.05
C TRP A 253 -7.36 8.58 -1.34
N ARG A 254 -7.65 9.37 -2.38
CA ARG A 254 -7.71 8.96 -3.78
C ARG A 254 -6.72 9.75 -4.65
N ASP A 255 -5.79 10.50 -4.05
CA ASP A 255 -4.89 11.41 -4.76
C ASP A 255 -3.83 10.71 -5.63
N HIS A 256 -3.65 9.41 -5.45
CA HIS A 256 -2.66 8.58 -6.14
C HIS A 256 -3.25 7.70 -7.26
N ASP A 257 -4.58 7.58 -7.34
CA ASP A 257 -5.25 6.69 -8.31
C ASP A 257 -6.24 7.41 -9.23
N ILE A 258 -6.64 8.63 -8.90
CA ILE A 258 -7.45 9.47 -9.79
C ILE A 258 -6.49 10.42 -10.54
N GLU A 259 -6.37 10.22 -11.86
CA GLU A 259 -5.41 10.92 -12.70
C GLU A 259 -6.06 11.76 -13.80
N ASP A 260 -7.30 11.43 -14.21
CA ASP A 260 -8.03 12.21 -15.20
C ASP A 260 -9.58 12.11 -15.05
N GLY A 261 -10.31 12.78 -15.95
CA GLY A 261 -11.77 12.79 -15.91
C GLY A 261 -12.42 11.43 -16.24
N ARG A 262 -11.71 10.50 -16.87
CA ARG A 262 -12.22 9.15 -17.17
C ARG A 262 -12.28 8.29 -15.92
N ASP A 263 -11.38 8.52 -14.98
CA ASP A 263 -11.42 7.84 -13.68
C ASP A 263 -12.69 8.22 -12.90
N LEU A 264 -13.17 9.49 -13.05
CA LEU A 264 -14.46 9.89 -12.51
C LEU A 264 -15.63 9.11 -13.14
N VAL A 265 -15.51 8.80 -14.44
CA VAL A 265 -16.52 7.99 -15.14
C VAL A 265 -16.52 6.56 -14.66
N GLU A 266 -15.33 5.99 -14.41
CA GLU A 266 -15.19 4.66 -13.80
C GLU A 266 -15.87 4.61 -12.43
N GLU A 267 -15.64 5.59 -11.58
CA GLU A 267 -16.27 5.68 -10.27
C GLU A 267 -17.81 5.70 -10.36
N ILE A 268 -18.36 6.45 -11.29
CA ILE A 268 -19.80 6.50 -11.54
C ILE A 268 -20.30 5.13 -12.03
N ALA A 269 -19.64 4.55 -13.01
CA ALA A 269 -20.07 3.29 -13.62
C ALA A 269 -20.00 2.10 -12.64
N ARG A 270 -18.93 1.99 -11.85
CA ARG A 270 -18.78 0.90 -10.88
C ARG A 270 -19.83 0.95 -9.76
N VAL A 271 -20.20 2.17 -9.30
CA VAL A 271 -21.23 2.34 -8.25
C VAL A 271 -22.64 2.18 -8.82
N HIS A 272 -22.87 2.62 -10.06
CA HIS A 272 -24.11 2.32 -10.78
C HIS A 272 -24.31 0.81 -10.93
N GLY A 273 -23.23 0.07 -11.11
CA GLY A 273 -23.18 -1.38 -11.26
C GLY A 273 -23.13 -1.81 -12.72
N TYR A 274 -22.05 -2.48 -13.09
CA TYR A 274 -21.86 -2.98 -14.46
C TYR A 274 -22.95 -3.94 -14.92
N SER A 275 -23.59 -4.66 -14.01
CA SER A 275 -24.75 -5.52 -14.33
C SER A 275 -25.99 -4.76 -14.79
N ASN A 276 -26.07 -3.47 -14.52
CA ASN A 276 -27.17 -2.60 -14.97
C ASN A 276 -26.93 -2.03 -16.39
N LEU A 277 -25.74 -2.24 -16.94
CA LEU A 277 -25.42 -1.79 -18.29
C LEU A 277 -25.90 -2.83 -19.33
N PRO A 278 -26.55 -2.41 -20.42
CA PRO A 278 -27.02 -3.33 -21.44
C PRO A 278 -25.84 -3.97 -22.18
N SER A 279 -25.89 -5.28 -22.33
CA SER A 279 -24.95 -5.97 -23.20
C SER A 279 -25.30 -5.72 -24.66
N VAL A 280 -24.40 -5.08 -25.39
CA VAL A 280 -24.56 -4.79 -26.81
C VAL A 280 -23.47 -5.49 -27.60
N PHE A 281 -23.87 -6.34 -28.54
CA PHE A 281 -22.91 -6.90 -29.48
C PHE A 281 -22.49 -5.81 -30.47
N PRO A 282 -21.19 -5.70 -30.80
CA PRO A 282 -20.75 -4.81 -31.87
C PRO A 282 -21.49 -5.10 -33.17
N ALA A 283 -22.09 -4.07 -33.76
CA ALA A 283 -22.69 -4.19 -35.08
C ALA A 283 -21.55 -4.30 -36.10
N GLY A 284 -21.39 -5.45 -36.66
CA GLY A 284 -20.41 -5.70 -37.73
C GLY A 284 -20.41 -7.15 -38.15
N ILE A 285 -20.30 -7.39 -39.45
CA ILE A 285 -20.07 -8.73 -39.97
C ILE A 285 -18.57 -8.99 -39.84
N SER A 286 -18.20 -9.81 -38.89
CA SER A 286 -16.86 -10.41 -38.87
C SER A 286 -16.80 -11.47 -39.96
N GLY A 287 -16.56 -11.03 -41.17
CA GLY A 287 -16.07 -11.95 -42.21
C GLY A 287 -14.63 -12.30 -41.84
N ARG A 288 -14.41 -13.25 -40.96
CA ARG A 288 -13.07 -13.82 -40.79
C ARG A 288 -12.71 -14.52 -42.09
N PRO A 289 -11.70 -14.06 -42.83
CA PRO A 289 -11.16 -14.88 -43.91
C PRO A 289 -10.71 -16.20 -43.29
N SER A 290 -11.07 -17.32 -43.88
CA SER A 290 -10.57 -18.63 -43.50
C SER A 290 -9.04 -18.58 -43.48
N ASP A 291 -8.41 -18.76 -42.33
CA ASP A 291 -6.97 -18.92 -42.21
C ASP A 291 -6.66 -20.42 -42.30
N THR A 292 -6.35 -20.87 -43.51
CA THR A 292 -6.06 -22.27 -43.77
C THR A 292 -4.90 -22.82 -42.94
N GLY A 293 -3.97 -21.93 -42.48
CA GLY A 293 -2.88 -22.30 -41.56
C GLY A 293 -3.39 -22.68 -40.20
N LEU A 294 -4.26 -21.85 -39.60
CA LEU A 294 -4.87 -22.16 -38.32
C LEU A 294 -5.77 -23.40 -38.36
N ASP A 295 -6.58 -23.53 -39.42
CA ASP A 295 -7.44 -24.70 -39.58
C ASP A 295 -6.61 -25.98 -39.69
N PHE A 296 -5.45 -25.93 -40.34
CA PHE A 296 -4.53 -27.07 -40.44
C PHE A 296 -3.88 -27.38 -39.08
N GLU A 297 -3.46 -26.37 -38.34
CA GLU A 297 -2.92 -26.57 -36.99
C GLU A 297 -3.94 -27.21 -36.04
N GLU A 298 -5.21 -26.80 -36.12
CA GLU A 298 -6.28 -27.40 -35.30
C GLU A 298 -6.51 -28.87 -35.68
N GLN A 299 -6.51 -29.19 -36.97
CA GLN A 299 -6.59 -30.59 -37.42
C GLN A 299 -5.42 -31.43 -36.92
N CYS A 300 -4.21 -30.88 -36.93
CA CYS A 300 -3.04 -31.57 -36.36
C CYS A 300 -3.18 -31.82 -34.87
N ARG A 301 -3.70 -30.86 -34.10
CA ARG A 301 -4.00 -31.04 -32.66
C ARG A 301 -5.02 -32.15 -32.43
N ASP A 302 -6.11 -32.15 -33.18
CA ASP A 302 -7.16 -33.17 -33.07
C ASP A 302 -6.61 -34.57 -33.36
N ILE A 303 -5.79 -34.73 -34.40
CA ILE A 303 -5.12 -36.00 -34.74
C ILE A 303 -4.19 -36.42 -33.59
N ALA A 304 -3.42 -35.51 -33.04
CA ALA A 304 -2.50 -35.79 -31.92
C ALA A 304 -3.26 -36.23 -30.64
N LEU A 305 -4.35 -35.54 -30.30
CA LEU A 305 -5.25 -35.92 -29.21
C LEU A 305 -5.86 -37.30 -29.45
N GLY A 306 -6.33 -37.56 -30.69
CA GLY A 306 -6.87 -38.89 -31.07
C GLY A 306 -5.83 -40.01 -30.99
N ALA A 307 -4.56 -39.71 -31.17
CA ALA A 307 -3.44 -40.64 -30.99
C ALA A 307 -3.02 -40.84 -29.53
N GLY A 308 -3.70 -40.20 -28.55
CA GLY A 308 -3.44 -40.33 -27.11
C GLY A 308 -2.39 -39.38 -26.55
N LEU A 309 -2.00 -38.34 -27.29
CA LEU A 309 -1.12 -37.29 -26.75
C LEU A 309 -1.92 -36.30 -25.89
N THR A 310 -1.25 -35.68 -24.95
CA THR A 310 -1.81 -34.63 -24.10
C THR A 310 -1.31 -33.26 -24.55
N GLU A 311 -2.24 -32.34 -24.84
CA GLU A 311 -1.89 -30.97 -25.12
C GLU A 311 -1.42 -30.27 -23.86
N VAL A 312 -0.32 -29.50 -23.95
CA VAL A 312 0.24 -28.73 -22.85
C VAL A 312 0.48 -27.29 -23.28
N TYR A 313 0.28 -26.37 -22.34
CA TYR A 313 0.67 -24.98 -22.51
C TYR A 313 2.01 -24.75 -21.82
N SER A 314 2.97 -24.22 -22.56
CA SER A 314 4.26 -23.82 -22.02
C SER A 314 4.44 -22.31 -22.11
N TYR A 315 5.31 -21.77 -21.26
CA TYR A 315 5.68 -20.36 -21.38
C TYR A 315 6.43 -20.09 -22.69
N ALA A 316 6.03 -19.04 -23.39
CA ALA A 316 6.72 -18.57 -24.58
C ALA A 316 8.04 -17.84 -24.26
N PHE A 317 8.17 -17.29 -23.04
CA PHE A 317 9.36 -16.60 -22.59
C PHE A 317 10.19 -17.50 -21.69
N ILE A 318 11.49 -17.58 -22.01
CA ILE A 318 12.50 -18.27 -21.19
C ILE A 318 13.69 -17.34 -20.96
N SER A 319 14.42 -17.52 -19.86
CA SER A 319 15.63 -16.76 -19.61
C SER A 319 16.77 -17.21 -20.51
N ALA A 320 17.76 -16.33 -20.75
CA ALA A 320 18.97 -16.66 -21.48
C ALA A 320 19.73 -17.87 -20.85
N ASP A 321 19.70 -17.97 -19.52
CA ASP A 321 20.32 -19.10 -18.80
C ASP A 321 19.58 -20.43 -19.03
N GLN A 322 18.25 -20.41 -19.09
CA GLN A 322 17.46 -21.59 -19.45
C GLN A 322 17.73 -22.00 -20.88
N LEU A 323 17.81 -21.03 -21.82
CA LEU A 323 18.12 -21.29 -23.22
C LEU A 323 19.49 -21.95 -23.37
N LYS A 324 20.53 -21.46 -22.68
CA LYS A 324 21.87 -22.07 -22.66
C LYS A 324 21.86 -23.51 -22.15
N LYS A 325 21.07 -23.80 -21.10
CA LYS A 325 20.93 -25.17 -20.54
C LYS A 325 20.32 -26.16 -21.53
N THR A 326 19.50 -25.71 -22.46
CA THR A 326 18.93 -26.55 -23.54
C THR A 326 19.87 -26.75 -24.72
N GLY A 327 21.05 -26.15 -24.72
CA GLY A 327 22.06 -26.28 -25.79
C GLY A 327 21.80 -25.36 -27.00
N TYR A 328 20.84 -24.45 -26.92
CA TYR A 328 20.68 -23.43 -27.95
C TYR A 328 21.65 -22.27 -27.72
N SER A 329 22.31 -21.83 -28.78
CA SER A 329 23.08 -20.58 -28.80
C SER A 329 22.15 -19.39 -29.02
N THR A 330 22.32 -18.33 -28.25
CA THR A 330 21.69 -17.03 -28.48
C THR A 330 22.36 -16.31 -29.63
#